data_0e74c6e5c059806a8fd51bb65da68274
#
_entry.id   0e74c6e5c059806a8fd51bb65da68274
#
_cell.length_a   1.000
_cell.length_b   1.000
_cell.length_c   1.000
_cell.angle_alpha   90.00
_cell.angle_beta   90.00
_cell.angle_gamma   90.00
#
_symmetry.space_group_name_H-M   'P 1'
#
loop_
_entity.id
_entity.type
_entity.pdbx_description
1 polymer ?
#
loop_
_entity_poly.entity_id
_entity_poly.type
_entity_poly.pdbx_seq_one_letter_code
_entity_poly.pdbx_strand_id
1 'polypeptide(L)'
;MKKMKSCVVIYNPNSGHTLKTKHLKEYKIILEKHGYSARFIGTEYRGHAKEIISHLDKCDLVISMGGDGTFNEAVTGNLQRKDRLVLAHIPVGTTNDVGVMFGYGKDIKRNLSLLLDGVTKEMDICIINGQPFVYVAGFGKFMHIPYQTSRTLKKKWGYLAYLIEGVKDFFSPTKLYKLSYKVNGIEKTGYY
;
A
#
# COMPACT_ATOMS: atom_id res chain seq x y z
N MET A 1 -18.98 30.68 2.28
CA MET A 1 -18.79 29.26 1.91
C MET A 1 -17.47 28.79 2.49
N LYS A 2 -17.45 27.64 3.24
CA LYS A 2 -16.20 27.07 3.77
C LYS A 2 -15.37 26.58 2.59
N LYS A 3 -14.09 26.99 2.49
CA LYS A 3 -13.18 26.54 1.43
C LYS A 3 -12.98 25.03 1.53
N MET A 4 -13.24 24.29 0.47
CA MET A 4 -12.99 22.84 0.43
C MET A 4 -11.48 22.56 0.47
N LYS A 5 -11.09 21.52 1.21
CA LYS A 5 -9.72 21.01 1.23
C LYS A 5 -9.45 20.22 -0.05
N SER A 6 -8.23 20.26 -0.55
CA SER A 6 -7.80 19.52 -1.73
C SER A 6 -7.47 18.07 -1.37
N CYS A 7 -7.97 17.12 -2.14
CA CYS A 7 -7.66 15.69 -1.98
C CYS A 7 -7.27 15.07 -3.32
N VAL A 8 -6.22 14.24 -3.31
CA VAL A 8 -5.85 13.42 -4.46
C VAL A 8 -5.97 11.95 -4.08
N VAL A 9 -6.79 11.21 -4.81
CA VAL A 9 -6.95 9.77 -4.64
C VAL A 9 -6.17 9.07 -5.74
N ILE A 10 -5.10 8.37 -5.37
CA ILE A 10 -4.30 7.54 -6.29
C ILE A 10 -4.80 6.12 -6.14
N TYR A 11 -5.34 5.54 -7.20
CA TYR A 11 -5.91 4.21 -7.14
C TYR A 11 -5.29 3.26 -8.16
N ASN A 12 -5.17 1.99 -7.77
CA ASN A 12 -4.73 0.94 -8.67
C ASN A 12 -5.96 0.24 -9.28
N PRO A 13 -6.26 0.47 -10.58
CA PRO A 13 -7.43 -0.11 -11.23
C PRO A 13 -7.38 -1.64 -11.31
N ASN A 14 -6.19 -2.24 -11.13
CA ASN A 14 -5.95 -3.67 -11.17
C ASN A 14 -5.89 -4.33 -9.78
N SER A 15 -6.08 -3.59 -8.70
CA SER A 15 -6.14 -4.15 -7.33
C SER A 15 -7.40 -4.99 -7.10
N GLY A 16 -7.30 -6.01 -6.27
CA GLY A 16 -8.22 -7.07 -5.89
C GLY A 16 -9.70 -6.92 -6.29
N HIS A 17 -10.42 -5.99 -5.72
CA HIS A 17 -11.74 -5.60 -6.18
C HIS A 17 -11.62 -4.49 -7.21
N THR A 18 -11.92 -4.80 -8.47
CA THR A 18 -11.87 -3.83 -9.58
C THR A 18 -12.71 -2.59 -9.22
N LEU A 19 -12.03 -1.46 -9.04
CA LEU A 19 -12.67 -0.17 -8.80
C LEU A 19 -13.35 0.29 -10.10
N LYS A 20 -14.64 0.03 -10.21
CA LYS A 20 -15.45 0.50 -11.34
C LYS A 20 -15.70 2.01 -11.21
N THR A 21 -15.88 2.68 -12.33
CA THR A 21 -16.18 4.13 -12.39
C THR A 21 -17.35 4.54 -11.48
N LYS A 22 -18.35 3.65 -11.31
CA LYS A 22 -19.47 3.86 -10.39
C LYS A 22 -19.01 4.03 -8.94
N HIS A 23 -18.09 3.20 -8.47
CA HIS A 23 -17.58 3.25 -7.10
C HIS A 23 -16.79 4.55 -6.87
N LEU A 24 -15.99 4.99 -7.86
CA LEU A 24 -15.22 6.24 -7.72
C LEU A 24 -16.15 7.45 -7.56
N LYS A 25 -17.29 7.47 -8.27
CA LYS A 25 -18.33 8.51 -8.08
C LYS A 25 -18.91 8.51 -6.66
N GLU A 26 -19.20 7.33 -6.12
CA GLU A 26 -19.71 7.18 -4.76
C GLU A 26 -18.68 7.66 -3.71
N TYR A 27 -17.40 7.32 -3.88
CA TYR A 27 -16.33 7.77 -2.99
C TYR A 27 -16.12 9.28 -3.08
N LYS A 28 -16.23 9.85 -4.28
CA LYS A 28 -16.19 11.30 -4.47
C LYS A 28 -17.27 12.02 -3.65
N ILE A 29 -18.49 11.52 -3.67
CA ILE A 29 -19.59 12.08 -2.87
C ILE A 29 -19.29 12.02 -1.36
N ILE A 30 -18.68 10.94 -0.87
CA ILE A 30 -18.28 10.84 0.54
C ILE A 30 -17.23 11.89 0.88
N LEU A 31 -16.20 12.05 0.04
CA LEU A 31 -15.14 13.05 0.22
C LEU A 31 -15.72 14.48 0.22
N GLU A 32 -16.60 14.79 -0.70
CA GLU A 32 -17.26 16.09 -0.79
C GLU A 32 -18.10 16.41 0.46
N LYS A 33 -18.85 15.44 1.00
CA LYS A 33 -19.59 15.59 2.26
C LYS A 33 -18.70 15.90 3.46
N HIS A 34 -17.43 15.43 3.45
CA HIS A 34 -16.43 15.74 4.47
C HIS A 34 -15.59 16.99 4.13
N GLY A 35 -15.99 17.76 3.13
CA GLY A 35 -15.38 19.03 2.78
C GLY A 35 -14.12 18.93 1.92
N TYR A 36 -13.93 17.82 1.20
CA TYR A 36 -12.79 17.64 0.29
C TYR A 36 -13.23 17.74 -1.18
N SER A 37 -12.48 18.52 -1.96
CA SER A 37 -12.53 18.47 -3.42
C SER A 37 -11.54 17.43 -3.91
N ALA A 38 -12.02 16.30 -4.45
CA ALA A 38 -11.20 15.15 -4.77
C ALA A 38 -10.95 14.98 -6.27
N ARG A 39 -9.67 14.74 -6.63
CA ARG A 39 -9.20 14.30 -7.94
C ARG A 39 -8.75 12.85 -7.86
N PHE A 40 -9.14 12.02 -8.83
CA PHE A 40 -8.77 10.61 -8.91
C PHE A 40 -7.76 10.37 -10.02
N ILE A 41 -6.66 9.68 -9.71
CA ILE A 41 -5.59 9.33 -10.65
C ILE A 41 -5.38 7.81 -10.58
N GLY A 42 -5.59 7.12 -11.71
CA GLY A 42 -5.31 5.69 -11.83
C GLY A 42 -3.83 5.43 -12.07
N THR A 43 -3.26 4.42 -11.42
CA THR A 43 -1.91 3.96 -11.75
C THR A 43 -1.94 3.03 -12.96
N GLU A 44 -0.91 3.12 -13.81
CA GLU A 44 -0.82 2.35 -15.05
C GLU A 44 0.17 1.19 -14.95
N TYR A 45 1.24 1.37 -14.16
CA TYR A 45 2.32 0.40 -14.00
C TYR A 45 2.85 0.37 -12.56
N ARG A 46 3.71 -0.59 -12.27
CA ARG A 46 4.40 -0.69 -10.98
C ARG A 46 5.36 0.49 -10.81
N GLY A 47 5.31 1.15 -9.67
CA GLY A 47 6.08 2.35 -9.38
C GLY A 47 5.38 3.66 -9.72
N HIS A 48 4.26 3.63 -10.47
CA HIS A 48 3.57 4.85 -10.91
C HIS A 48 3.01 5.66 -9.73
N ALA A 49 2.53 5.02 -8.65
CA ALA A 49 2.08 5.75 -7.47
C ALA A 49 3.23 6.55 -6.81
N LYS A 50 4.44 5.98 -6.78
CA LYS A 50 5.65 6.66 -6.31
C LYS A 50 5.94 7.90 -7.16
N GLU A 51 5.93 7.74 -8.48
CA GLU A 51 6.22 8.82 -9.44
C GLU A 51 5.18 9.95 -9.33
N ILE A 52 3.89 9.62 -9.33
CA ILE A 52 2.82 10.60 -9.17
C ILE A 52 3.04 11.42 -7.90
N ILE A 53 3.25 10.77 -6.76
CA ILE A 53 3.36 11.47 -5.47
C ILE A 53 4.63 12.31 -5.39
N SER A 54 5.75 11.84 -5.92
CA SER A 54 7.01 12.58 -5.87
C SER A 54 6.91 13.95 -6.59
N HIS A 55 6.05 14.05 -7.62
CA HIS A 55 5.85 15.25 -8.43
C HIS A 55 4.51 15.96 -8.18
N LEU A 56 3.70 15.45 -7.25
CA LEU A 56 2.38 16.02 -6.98
C LEU A 56 2.50 17.41 -6.37
N ASP A 57 1.66 18.35 -6.85
CA ASP A 57 1.50 19.63 -6.20
C ASP A 57 1.03 19.48 -4.75
N LYS A 58 1.28 20.50 -3.92
CA LYS A 58 0.81 20.51 -2.54
C LYS A 58 -0.71 20.35 -2.48
N CYS A 59 -1.17 19.40 -1.68
CA CYS A 59 -2.59 19.18 -1.39
C CYS A 59 -2.77 18.82 0.08
N ASP A 60 -4.00 18.93 0.58
CA ASP A 60 -4.28 18.73 2.01
C ASP A 60 -4.30 17.24 2.40
N LEU A 61 -4.63 16.35 1.44
CA LEU A 61 -4.71 14.92 1.69
C LEU A 61 -4.42 14.11 0.41
N VAL A 62 -3.61 13.08 0.52
CA VAL A 62 -3.46 12.04 -0.53
C VAL A 62 -3.98 10.71 0.02
N ILE A 63 -4.87 10.06 -0.71
CA ILE A 63 -5.38 8.74 -0.39
C ILE A 63 -4.83 7.73 -1.39
N SER A 64 -4.04 6.78 -0.91
CA SER A 64 -3.63 5.60 -1.69
C SER A 64 -4.72 4.54 -1.58
N MET A 65 -5.40 4.26 -2.68
CA MET A 65 -6.45 3.25 -2.76
C MET A 65 -5.94 2.04 -3.58
N GLY A 66 -5.43 1.04 -2.88
CA GLY A 66 -4.73 -0.10 -3.49
C GLY A 66 -4.45 -1.21 -2.49
N GLY A 67 -3.52 -2.10 -2.81
CA GLY A 67 -2.92 -3.04 -1.86
C GLY A 67 -1.71 -2.42 -1.15
N ASP A 68 -1.10 -3.21 -0.25
CA ASP A 68 0.07 -2.80 0.55
C ASP A 68 1.22 -2.28 -0.32
N GLY A 69 1.45 -2.88 -1.50
CA GLY A 69 2.46 -2.43 -2.46
C GLY A 69 2.19 -1.03 -3.02
N THR A 70 0.92 -0.70 -3.33
CA THR A 70 0.56 0.65 -3.81
C THR A 70 0.78 1.70 -2.71
N PHE A 71 0.48 1.35 -1.46
CA PHE A 71 0.75 2.24 -0.33
C PHE A 71 2.25 2.40 -0.08
N ASN A 72 3.02 1.32 -0.17
CA ASN A 72 4.49 1.41 -0.07
C ASN A 72 5.11 2.30 -1.15
N GLU A 73 4.61 2.23 -2.39
CA GLU A 73 5.00 3.15 -3.45
C GLU A 73 4.64 4.60 -3.11
N ALA A 74 3.43 4.83 -2.57
CA ALA A 74 2.98 6.14 -2.15
C ALA A 74 3.88 6.75 -1.07
N VAL A 75 4.21 5.97 -0.04
CA VAL A 75 5.13 6.37 1.02
C VAL A 75 6.53 6.65 0.44
N THR A 76 7.02 5.79 -0.45
CA THR A 76 8.33 5.97 -1.09
C THR A 76 8.39 7.28 -1.88
N GLY A 77 7.35 7.62 -2.65
CA GLY A 77 7.26 8.88 -3.38
C GLY A 77 7.20 10.09 -2.44
N ASN A 78 6.44 9.98 -1.35
CA ASN A 78 6.36 11.04 -0.35
C ASN A 78 7.69 11.28 0.37
N LEU A 79 8.46 10.22 0.63
CA LEU A 79 9.79 10.32 1.22
C LEU A 79 10.82 11.02 0.33
N GLN A 80 10.60 11.08 -0.97
CA GLN A 80 11.45 11.80 -1.93
C GLN A 80 11.15 13.30 -1.98
N ARG A 81 10.05 13.75 -1.37
CA ARG A 81 9.65 15.15 -1.38
C ARG A 81 10.35 15.95 -0.30
N LYS A 82 10.61 17.21 -0.57
CA LYS A 82 11.06 18.18 0.43
C LYS A 82 9.94 18.48 1.43
N ASP A 83 8.73 18.76 0.89
CA ASP A 83 7.54 18.99 1.72
C ASP A 83 6.65 17.75 1.68
N ARG A 84 6.53 17.07 2.83
CA ARG A 84 5.72 15.85 2.96
C ARG A 84 4.24 16.17 2.86
N LEU A 85 3.52 15.27 2.20
CA LEU A 85 2.06 15.30 2.13
C LEU A 85 1.47 14.41 3.24
N VAL A 86 0.27 14.74 3.68
CA VAL A 86 -0.51 13.84 4.53
C VAL A 86 -0.99 12.68 3.66
N LEU A 87 -0.56 11.47 4.00
CA LEU A 87 -0.94 10.25 3.30
C LEU A 87 -1.96 9.45 4.10
N ALA A 88 -2.91 8.87 3.40
CA ALA A 88 -3.83 7.91 3.95
C ALA A 88 -3.91 6.68 3.05
N HIS A 89 -4.37 5.54 3.59
CA HIS A 89 -4.50 4.29 2.86
C HIS A 89 -5.92 3.75 2.94
N ILE A 90 -6.49 3.37 1.81
CA ILE A 90 -7.73 2.58 1.73
C ILE A 90 -7.39 1.23 1.09
N PRO A 91 -7.47 0.13 1.86
CA PRO A 91 -7.08 -1.19 1.40
C PRO A 91 -8.11 -1.77 0.43
N VAL A 92 -7.70 -2.05 -0.80
CA VAL A 92 -8.50 -2.72 -1.83
C VAL A 92 -7.73 -3.86 -2.51
N GLY A 93 -6.62 -4.27 -1.93
CA GLY A 93 -5.81 -5.40 -2.38
C GLY A 93 -6.35 -6.74 -1.89
N THR A 94 -5.50 -7.77 -1.97
CA THR A 94 -5.86 -9.15 -1.57
C THR A 94 -5.63 -9.40 -0.07
N THR A 95 -4.46 -9.04 0.45
CA THR A 95 -4.05 -9.29 1.85
C THR A 95 -4.39 -8.11 2.74
N ASN A 96 -3.96 -6.90 2.33
CA ASN A 96 -4.26 -5.63 3.01
C ASN A 96 -3.77 -5.57 4.47
N ASP A 97 -2.57 -6.08 4.72
CA ASP A 97 -2.00 -6.15 6.07
C ASP A 97 -1.87 -4.77 6.71
N VAL A 98 -1.43 -3.78 5.93
CA VAL A 98 -1.35 -2.37 6.39
C VAL A 98 -2.73 -1.82 6.72
N GLY A 99 -3.76 -2.17 5.94
CA GLY A 99 -5.13 -1.78 6.21
C GLY A 99 -5.64 -2.34 7.54
N VAL A 100 -5.29 -3.59 7.85
CA VAL A 100 -5.62 -4.24 9.14
C VAL A 100 -4.92 -3.52 10.30
N MET A 101 -3.66 -3.11 10.15
CA MET A 101 -2.94 -2.33 11.17
C MET A 101 -3.66 -1.00 11.49
N PHE A 102 -4.33 -0.40 10.53
CA PHE A 102 -5.14 0.81 10.72
C PHE A 102 -6.58 0.53 11.17
N GLY A 103 -6.94 -0.73 11.45
CA GLY A 103 -8.28 -1.12 11.87
C GLY A 103 -9.34 -1.14 10.76
N TYR A 104 -8.91 -1.15 9.50
CA TYR A 104 -9.82 -1.18 8.36
C TYR A 104 -10.34 -2.60 8.08
N GLY A 105 -11.63 -2.67 7.74
CA GLY A 105 -12.31 -3.88 7.32
C GLY A 105 -12.49 -3.97 5.80
N LYS A 106 -13.44 -4.80 5.37
CA LYS A 106 -13.73 -5.02 3.93
C LYS A 106 -14.61 -3.93 3.31
N ASP A 107 -15.33 -3.16 4.11
CA ASP A 107 -16.22 -2.10 3.63
C ASP A 107 -15.44 -0.82 3.36
N ILE A 108 -15.21 -0.53 2.08
CA ILE A 108 -14.43 0.62 1.63
C ILE A 108 -15.10 1.95 2.01
N LYS A 109 -16.43 2.03 1.98
CA LYS A 109 -17.15 3.27 2.34
C LYS A 109 -17.00 3.58 3.82
N ARG A 110 -17.12 2.55 4.66
CA ARG A 110 -16.88 2.65 6.09
C ARG A 110 -15.43 3.05 6.38
N ASN A 111 -14.48 2.40 5.74
CA ASN A 111 -13.06 2.74 5.89
C ASN A 111 -12.79 4.20 5.51
N LEU A 112 -13.39 4.67 4.41
CA LEU A 112 -13.23 6.06 3.97
C LEU A 112 -13.81 7.05 4.98
N SER A 113 -14.98 6.79 5.56
CA SER A 113 -15.56 7.61 6.61
C SER A 113 -14.66 7.62 7.86
N LEU A 114 -14.23 6.45 8.33
CA LEU A 114 -13.31 6.35 9.47
C LEU A 114 -12.01 7.12 9.26
N LEU A 115 -11.46 7.08 8.04
CA LEU A 115 -10.26 7.83 7.67
C LEU A 115 -10.50 9.35 7.76
N LEU A 116 -11.63 9.82 7.23
CA LEU A 116 -11.94 11.25 7.15
C LEU A 116 -12.32 11.85 8.50
N ASP A 117 -12.87 11.04 9.41
CA ASP A 117 -13.16 11.41 10.80
C ASP A 117 -11.95 11.24 11.74
N GLY A 118 -10.87 10.64 11.22
CA GLY A 118 -9.65 10.35 11.96
C GLY A 118 -8.74 11.54 12.19
N VAL A 119 -7.64 11.28 12.89
CA VAL A 119 -6.58 12.25 13.16
C VAL A 119 -5.30 11.89 12.45
N THR A 120 -4.56 12.89 11.98
CA THR A 120 -3.24 12.68 11.38
C THR A 120 -2.22 12.36 12.49
N LYS A 121 -1.40 11.33 12.24
CA LYS A 121 -0.29 10.93 13.12
C LYS A 121 1.00 10.82 12.32
N GLU A 122 2.11 11.09 12.97
CA GLU A 122 3.43 10.76 12.45
C GLU A 122 3.68 9.27 12.62
N MET A 123 4.35 8.67 11.64
CA MET A 123 4.69 7.25 11.63
C MET A 123 6.13 7.08 11.15
N ASP A 124 6.91 6.31 11.90
CA ASP A 124 8.26 5.92 11.50
C ASP A 124 8.21 4.98 10.30
N ILE A 125 9.11 5.19 9.36
CA ILE A 125 9.27 4.32 8.19
C ILE A 125 10.63 3.66 8.23
N CYS A 126 10.64 2.34 8.20
CA CYS A 126 11.87 1.56 8.14
C CYS A 126 12.49 1.62 6.75
N ILE A 127 13.83 1.59 6.71
CA ILE A 127 14.61 1.62 5.47
C ILE A 127 15.59 0.44 5.47
N ILE A 128 15.61 -0.34 4.39
CA ILE A 128 16.60 -1.39 4.15
C ILE A 128 17.32 -1.11 2.83
N ASN A 129 18.63 -1.00 2.87
CA ASN A 129 19.46 -0.69 1.70
C ASN A 129 18.96 0.53 0.91
N GLY A 130 18.57 1.60 1.62
CA GLY A 130 18.02 2.82 1.02
C GLY A 130 16.58 2.70 0.49
N GLN A 131 15.92 1.54 0.64
CA GLN A 131 14.55 1.32 0.20
C GLN A 131 13.59 1.35 1.39
N PRO A 132 12.60 2.23 1.41
CA PRO A 132 11.60 2.27 2.47
C PRO A 132 10.61 1.10 2.36
N PHE A 133 10.17 0.63 3.51
CA PHE A 133 9.09 -0.35 3.59
C PHE A 133 8.14 -0.03 4.75
N VAL A 134 6.85 -0.26 4.54
CA VAL A 134 5.79 0.13 5.48
C VAL A 134 5.43 -0.99 6.44
N TYR A 135 5.49 -2.25 6.00
CA TYR A 135 5.00 -3.39 6.77
C TYR A 135 6.11 -4.39 7.10
N VAL A 136 6.63 -5.07 6.08
CA VAL A 136 7.63 -6.11 6.26
C VAL A 136 8.64 -6.13 5.13
N ALA A 137 9.89 -6.34 5.47
CA ALA A 137 10.96 -6.71 4.55
C ALA A 137 11.54 -8.05 5.00
N GLY A 138 11.80 -8.94 4.05
CA GLY A 138 12.30 -10.27 4.37
C GLY A 138 12.99 -10.92 3.18
N PHE A 139 13.68 -12.01 3.45
CA PHE A 139 14.31 -12.86 2.44
C PHE A 139 14.16 -14.34 2.83
N GLY A 140 14.44 -15.24 1.90
CA GLY A 140 14.41 -16.68 2.12
C GLY A 140 13.12 -17.35 1.68
N LYS A 141 12.85 -18.51 2.27
CA LYS A 141 11.71 -19.36 1.94
C LYS A 141 10.40 -18.61 2.13
N PHE A 142 9.42 -18.84 1.28
CA PHE A 142 8.10 -18.20 1.24
C PHE A 142 8.08 -16.72 0.79
N MET A 143 9.20 -16.02 0.76
CA MET A 143 9.21 -14.58 0.45
C MET A 143 8.88 -14.26 -1.02
N HIS A 144 9.09 -15.18 -1.94
CA HIS A 144 8.76 -15.01 -3.36
C HIS A 144 7.27 -15.21 -3.67
N ILE A 145 6.52 -15.90 -2.81
CA ILE A 145 5.12 -16.29 -3.04
C ILE A 145 4.23 -15.08 -3.40
N PRO A 146 4.26 -13.95 -2.67
CA PRO A 146 3.45 -12.79 -3.02
C PRO A 146 3.75 -12.21 -4.39
N TYR A 147 4.95 -12.40 -4.89
CA TYR A 147 5.41 -11.85 -6.19
C TYR A 147 5.19 -12.82 -7.35
N GLN A 148 5.36 -14.12 -7.14
CA GLN A 148 5.25 -15.15 -8.18
C GLN A 148 3.80 -15.60 -8.42
N THR A 149 2.93 -15.53 -7.42
CA THR A 149 1.52 -15.88 -7.59
C THR A 149 0.86 -15.00 -8.65
N SER A 150 0.38 -15.60 -9.73
CA SER A 150 -0.19 -14.86 -10.86
C SER A 150 -1.41 -14.03 -10.43
N ARG A 151 -1.60 -12.86 -11.06
CA ARG A 151 -2.76 -11.99 -10.78
C ARG A 151 -4.10 -12.70 -11.03
N THR A 152 -4.15 -13.60 -12.01
CA THR A 152 -5.33 -14.40 -12.34
C THR A 152 -5.69 -15.36 -11.22
N LEU A 153 -4.69 -16.07 -10.66
CA LEU A 153 -4.88 -16.95 -9.51
C LEU A 153 -5.32 -16.17 -8.27
N LYS A 154 -4.70 -15.03 -8.00
CA LYS A 154 -5.11 -14.14 -6.89
C LYS A 154 -6.56 -13.68 -7.01
N LYS A 155 -7.00 -13.30 -8.20
CA LYS A 155 -8.40 -12.88 -8.45
C LYS A 155 -9.40 -14.02 -8.28
N LYS A 156 -9.02 -15.24 -8.70
CA LYS A 156 -9.92 -16.41 -8.68
C LYS A 156 -9.97 -17.10 -7.31
N TRP A 157 -8.84 -17.23 -6.64
CA TRP A 157 -8.67 -18.04 -5.44
C TRP A 157 -8.32 -17.24 -4.18
N GLY A 158 -8.10 -15.92 -4.30
CA GLY A 158 -7.79 -15.06 -3.15
C GLY A 158 -6.64 -15.60 -2.30
N TYR A 159 -6.89 -15.77 -1.00
CA TYR A 159 -5.90 -16.29 -0.04
C TYR A 159 -5.47 -17.74 -0.33
N LEU A 160 -6.36 -18.57 -0.90
CA LEU A 160 -6.04 -19.96 -1.26
C LEU A 160 -4.92 -20.07 -2.30
N ALA A 161 -4.76 -19.07 -3.18
CA ALA A 161 -3.65 -19.04 -4.13
C ALA A 161 -2.29 -18.98 -3.43
N TYR A 162 -2.19 -18.21 -2.36
CA TYR A 162 -0.98 -18.14 -1.52
C TYR A 162 -0.74 -19.43 -0.74
N LEU A 163 -1.80 -20.06 -0.25
CA LEU A 163 -1.69 -21.32 0.47
C LEU A 163 -1.13 -22.43 -0.44
N ILE A 164 -1.62 -22.53 -1.68
CA ILE A 164 -1.14 -23.54 -2.64
C ILE A 164 0.35 -23.33 -2.95
N GLU A 165 0.76 -22.09 -3.23
CA GLU A 165 2.17 -21.78 -3.47
C GLU A 165 3.02 -22.00 -2.20
N GLY A 166 2.48 -21.68 -1.02
CA GLY A 166 3.12 -21.95 0.27
C GLY A 166 3.38 -23.44 0.53
N VAL A 167 2.41 -24.28 0.19
CA VAL A 167 2.57 -25.75 0.30
C VAL A 167 3.66 -26.24 -0.65
N LYS A 168 3.69 -25.77 -1.89
CA LYS A 168 4.75 -26.12 -2.85
C LYS A 168 6.12 -25.70 -2.33
N ASP A 169 6.22 -24.49 -1.81
CA ASP A 169 7.49 -23.95 -1.29
C ASP A 169 7.92 -24.67 0.00
N PHE A 170 6.98 -25.11 0.81
CA PHE A 170 7.24 -25.91 2.01
C PHE A 170 8.03 -27.19 1.67
N PHE A 171 7.66 -27.89 0.60
CA PHE A 171 8.35 -29.11 0.15
C PHE A 171 9.57 -28.82 -0.72
N SER A 172 9.88 -27.58 -1.06
CA SER A 172 11.07 -27.23 -1.80
C SER A 172 12.33 -27.35 -0.93
N PRO A 173 13.50 -27.67 -1.50
CA PRO A 173 14.76 -27.73 -0.76
C PRO A 173 15.05 -26.41 -0.06
N THR A 174 15.36 -26.46 1.23
CA THR A 174 15.77 -25.26 1.98
C THR A 174 17.24 -24.96 1.68
N LYS A 175 17.49 -23.76 1.14
CA LYS A 175 18.87 -23.27 0.95
C LYS A 175 19.20 -22.35 2.12
N LEU A 176 20.32 -22.65 2.78
CA LEU A 176 20.87 -21.74 3.78
C LEU A 176 21.70 -20.66 3.07
N TYR A 177 21.39 -19.42 3.38
CA TYR A 177 22.13 -18.26 2.87
C TYR A 177 22.99 -17.66 3.99
N LYS A 178 24.27 -17.46 3.71
CA LYS A 178 25.12 -16.65 4.58
C LYS A 178 24.75 -15.18 4.37
N LEU A 179 24.26 -14.55 5.41
CA LEU A 179 23.83 -13.17 5.38
C LEU A 179 24.65 -12.35 6.35
N SER A 180 25.11 -11.18 5.88
CA SER A 180 25.66 -10.13 6.73
C SER A 180 24.76 -8.92 6.66
N TYR A 181 24.34 -8.39 7.79
CA TYR A 181 23.48 -7.21 7.88
C TYR A 181 23.90 -6.33 9.04
N LYS A 182 23.59 -5.04 8.92
CA LYS A 182 23.88 -4.03 9.92
C LYS A 182 22.60 -3.34 10.37
N VAL A 183 22.34 -3.34 11.67
CA VAL A 183 21.20 -2.67 12.28
C VAL A 183 21.71 -1.78 13.42
N ASN A 184 21.38 -0.49 13.39
CA ASN A 184 21.79 0.49 14.38
C ASN A 184 23.31 0.48 14.66
N GLY A 185 24.10 0.32 13.60
CA GLY A 185 25.56 0.26 13.72
C GLY A 185 26.13 -1.11 14.10
N ILE A 186 25.31 -2.07 14.52
CA ILE A 186 25.73 -3.42 14.91
C ILE A 186 25.68 -4.34 13.68
N GLU A 187 26.83 -4.91 13.32
CA GLU A 187 26.94 -5.88 12.23
C GLU A 187 26.71 -7.29 12.74
N LYS A 188 25.93 -8.07 12.02
CA LYS A 188 25.64 -9.47 12.30
C LYS A 188 25.84 -10.30 11.05
N THR A 189 26.44 -11.46 11.20
CA THR A 189 26.62 -12.45 10.12
C THR A 189 26.15 -13.81 10.63
N GLY A 190 25.39 -14.52 9.81
CA GLY A 190 24.87 -15.84 10.14
C GLY A 190 24.37 -16.59 8.92
N TYR A 191 23.98 -17.83 9.11
CA TYR A 191 23.29 -18.66 8.14
C TYR A 191 21.80 -18.67 8.48
N TYR A 192 20.96 -18.38 7.48
CA TYR A 192 19.52 -18.23 7.63
C TYR A 192 18.77 -19.00 6.53
#